data_1743776168ba73bd86baea320df8b7b9
#
_entry.id   1743776168ba73bd86baea320df8b7b9
#
_cell.length_a   1.000
_cell.length_b   1.000
_cell.length_c   1.000
_cell.angle_alpha   90.00
_cell.angle_beta   90.00
_cell.angle_gamma   90.00
#
_symmetry.space_group_name_H-M   'P 1'
#
loop_
_entity.id
_entity.type
_entity.pdbx_description
1 polymer ?
#
loop_
_entity_poly.entity_id
_entity_poly.type
_entity_poly.pdbx_seq_one_letter_code
_entity_poly.pdbx_strand_id
1 'polypeptide(L)'
;MYSATLLDHFHHPRNVGEIADPSVVIEASNPVCGDLLKLWAIVHEGRIRDVKFKAAGCVPSVACGSWLTEAILTNSLDQLSALTLDEVASGVGGLPPASRHAAALAIDVLRRLIAKIRITKA
;
A
#
# COMPACT_ATOMS: atom_id res chain seq x y z
N MET A 1 -0.46 -10.65 -18.70
CA MET A 1 -1.07 -9.39 -19.11
C MET A 1 -1.74 -8.71 -17.93
N TYR A 2 -1.66 -7.42 -17.84
CA TYR A 2 -2.22 -6.68 -16.72
C TYR A 2 -3.63 -6.21 -17.03
N SER A 3 -4.49 -6.14 -15.99
CA SER A 3 -5.85 -5.65 -16.13
C SER A 3 -5.88 -4.16 -16.47
N ALA A 4 -7.02 -3.68 -16.96
CA ALA A 4 -7.22 -2.25 -17.20
C ALA A 4 -7.15 -1.46 -15.89
N THR A 5 -7.67 -2.01 -14.80
CA THR A 5 -7.62 -1.39 -13.47
C THR A 5 -6.18 -1.22 -12.99
N LEU A 6 -5.35 -2.26 -13.15
CA LEU A 6 -3.94 -2.19 -12.77
C LEU A 6 -3.22 -1.12 -13.57
N LEU A 7 -3.43 -1.09 -14.88
CA LEU A 7 -2.78 -0.11 -15.75
C LEU A 7 -3.23 1.30 -15.43
N ASP A 8 -4.49 1.50 -15.05
CA ASP A 8 -4.97 2.81 -14.63
C ASP A 8 -4.24 3.27 -13.36
N HIS A 9 -4.12 2.40 -12.37
CA HIS A 9 -3.37 2.73 -11.16
C HIS A 9 -1.90 2.99 -11.43
N PHE A 10 -1.31 2.32 -12.41
CA PHE A 10 0.07 2.55 -12.79
C PHE A 10 0.26 3.89 -13.51
N HIS A 11 -0.59 4.18 -14.48
CA HIS A 11 -0.48 5.41 -15.29
C HIS A 11 -0.98 6.64 -14.56
N HIS A 12 -1.93 6.48 -13.65
CA HIS A 12 -2.55 7.57 -12.88
C HIS A 12 -2.56 7.22 -11.40
N PRO A 13 -1.38 7.02 -10.79
CA PRO A 13 -1.33 6.58 -9.39
C PRO A 13 -1.90 7.66 -8.45
N ARG A 14 -2.64 7.18 -7.45
CA ARG A 14 -3.27 8.03 -6.45
C ARG A 14 -2.34 8.18 -5.26
N ASN A 15 -2.37 9.36 -4.65
CA ASN A 15 -1.67 9.61 -3.38
C ASN A 15 -0.16 9.38 -3.47
N VAL A 16 0.43 9.72 -4.61
CA VAL A 16 1.89 9.64 -4.79
C VAL A 16 2.55 10.85 -4.14
N GLY A 17 3.65 10.63 -3.47
CA GLY A 17 4.46 11.70 -2.92
C GLY A 17 4.95 11.41 -1.52
N GLU A 18 5.30 12.49 -0.81
CA GLU A 18 5.78 12.46 0.57
C GLU A 18 4.92 13.40 1.41
N ILE A 19 4.94 13.19 2.72
CA ILE A 19 4.32 14.11 3.67
C ILE A 19 5.44 14.73 4.49
N ALA A 20 5.45 16.07 4.59
CA ALA A 20 6.56 16.79 5.19
C ALA A 20 6.71 16.54 6.70
N ASP A 21 5.64 16.31 7.40
CA ASP A 21 5.68 16.14 8.86
C ASP A 21 4.82 14.94 9.24
N PRO A 22 5.21 13.74 8.81
CA PRO A 22 4.36 12.56 8.96
C PRO A 22 4.29 12.07 10.39
N SER A 23 3.15 11.49 10.76
CA SER A 23 3.03 10.76 12.03
C SER A 23 3.84 9.46 11.98
N VAL A 24 3.85 8.80 10.81
CA VAL A 24 4.50 7.50 10.62
C VAL A 24 5.07 7.44 9.21
N VAL A 25 6.26 6.86 9.09
CA VAL A 25 6.86 6.48 7.80
C VAL A 25 7.20 5.00 7.87
N ILE A 26 6.76 4.23 6.89
CA ILE A 26 6.99 2.79 6.83
C ILE A 26 7.54 2.43 5.46
N GLU A 27 8.48 1.51 5.45
CA GLU A 27 9.09 1.02 4.23
C GLU A 27 9.15 -0.51 4.27
N ALA A 28 8.86 -1.13 3.15
CA ALA A 28 9.04 -2.56 2.96
C ALA A 28 9.65 -2.83 1.59
N SER A 29 10.41 -3.88 1.47
CA SER A 29 11.03 -4.25 0.21
C SER A 29 10.90 -5.74 -0.02
N ASN A 30 10.93 -6.12 -1.30
CA ASN A 30 11.03 -7.50 -1.71
C ASN A 30 12.49 -7.75 -2.14
N PRO A 31 13.30 -8.44 -1.32
CA PRO A 31 14.72 -8.61 -1.63
C PRO A 31 14.98 -9.46 -2.88
N VAL A 32 14.02 -10.28 -3.28
CA VAL A 32 14.16 -11.13 -4.46
C VAL A 32 14.03 -10.29 -5.74
N CYS A 33 13.03 -9.41 -5.79
CA CYS A 33 12.73 -8.60 -6.97
C CYS A 33 13.33 -7.19 -6.89
N GLY A 34 13.79 -6.77 -5.72
CA GLY A 34 14.30 -5.42 -5.52
C GLY A 34 13.22 -4.35 -5.46
N ASP A 35 11.95 -4.74 -5.41
CA ASP A 35 10.84 -3.80 -5.30
C ASP A 35 10.81 -3.18 -3.90
N LEU A 36 10.42 -1.91 -3.85
CA LEU A 36 10.35 -1.16 -2.61
C LEU A 36 9.06 -0.36 -2.58
N LEU A 37 8.41 -0.32 -1.41
CA LEU A 37 7.21 0.47 -1.20
C LEU A 37 7.37 1.23 0.10
N LYS A 38 7.16 2.55 0.05
CA LYS A 38 7.29 3.44 1.19
C LYS A 38 6.01 4.23 1.36
N LEU A 39 5.53 4.30 2.60
CA LEU A 39 4.31 5.03 2.96
C LEU A 39 4.63 6.10 3.99
N TRP A 40 4.01 7.27 3.79
CA TRP A 40 3.94 8.35 4.78
C TRP A 40 2.49 8.48 5.20
N ALA A 41 2.21 8.59 6.48
CA ALA A 41 0.84 8.71 6.97
C ALA A 41 0.72 9.78 8.04
N ILE A 42 -0.43 10.46 8.04
CA ILE A 42 -0.88 11.31 9.13
C ILE A 42 -1.95 10.53 9.88
N VAL A 43 -1.74 10.37 11.17
CA VAL A 43 -2.65 9.63 12.05
C VAL A 43 -3.20 10.60 13.08
N HIS A 44 -4.51 10.58 13.26
CA HIS A 44 -5.20 11.41 14.25
C HIS A 44 -6.29 10.60 14.92
N GLU A 45 -6.23 10.51 16.23
CA GLU A 45 -7.21 9.76 17.03
C GLU A 45 -7.36 8.31 16.56
N GLY A 46 -6.26 7.66 16.24
CA GLY A 46 -6.25 6.26 15.81
C GLY A 46 -6.75 6.03 14.39
N ARG A 47 -6.97 7.09 13.62
CA ARG A 47 -7.41 7.00 12.22
C ARG A 47 -6.37 7.59 11.30
N ILE A 48 -6.21 6.99 10.13
CA ILE A 48 -5.32 7.52 9.11
C ILE A 48 -6.07 8.60 8.35
N ARG A 49 -5.57 9.83 8.44
CA ARG A 49 -6.19 11.01 7.82
C ARG A 49 -5.62 11.32 6.44
N ASP A 50 -4.36 10.99 6.23
CA ASP A 50 -3.69 11.19 4.95
C ASP A 50 -2.63 10.12 4.78
N VAL A 51 -2.37 9.74 3.54
CA VAL A 51 -1.34 8.78 3.20
C VAL A 51 -0.77 9.14 1.83
N LYS A 52 0.54 9.04 1.70
CA LYS A 52 1.24 9.17 0.42
C LYS A 52 2.18 7.99 0.26
N PHE A 53 2.51 7.67 -0.97
CA PHE A 53 3.44 6.58 -1.22
C PHE A 53 4.42 6.89 -2.32
N LYS A 54 5.55 6.20 -2.26
CA LYS A 54 6.48 6.06 -3.38
C LYS A 54 6.84 4.60 -3.53
N ALA A 55 6.99 4.16 -4.76
CA ALA A 55 7.37 2.79 -5.06
C ALA A 55 8.50 2.80 -6.07
N ALA A 56 9.41 1.85 -5.93
CA ALA A 56 10.46 1.58 -6.91
C ALA A 56 10.35 0.12 -7.29
N GLY A 57 10.42 -0.19 -8.58
CA GLY A 57 10.36 -1.56 -9.07
C GLY A 57 9.35 -1.73 -10.19
N CYS A 58 8.63 -2.83 -10.17
CA CYS A 58 7.79 -3.23 -11.29
C CYS A 58 6.45 -2.49 -11.35
N VAL A 59 5.79 -2.56 -12.50
CA VAL A 59 4.48 -1.97 -12.74
C VAL A 59 3.44 -2.44 -11.70
N PRO A 60 3.32 -3.74 -11.40
CA PRO A 60 2.37 -4.17 -10.38
C PRO A 60 2.62 -3.57 -8.98
N SER A 61 3.87 -3.34 -8.61
CA SER A 61 4.18 -2.77 -7.29
C SER A 61 3.68 -1.33 -7.17
N VAL A 62 3.84 -0.52 -8.21
CA VAL A 62 3.30 0.83 -8.25
C VAL A 62 1.77 0.79 -8.18
N ALA A 63 1.14 -0.08 -8.98
CA ALA A 63 -0.31 -0.20 -9.03
C ALA A 63 -0.90 -0.65 -7.69
N CYS A 64 -0.29 -1.64 -7.06
CA CYS A 64 -0.75 -2.13 -5.76
C CYS A 64 -0.57 -1.07 -4.67
N GLY A 65 0.52 -0.30 -4.71
CA GLY A 65 0.72 0.81 -3.79
C GLY A 65 -0.36 1.88 -3.94
N SER A 66 -0.68 2.25 -5.16
CA SER A 66 -1.75 3.22 -5.45
C SER A 66 -3.09 2.71 -4.92
N TRP A 67 -3.46 1.49 -5.26
CA TRP A 67 -4.71 0.89 -4.79
C TRP A 67 -4.77 0.83 -3.27
N LEU A 68 -3.66 0.44 -2.65
CA LEU A 68 -3.57 0.33 -1.20
C LEU A 68 -3.84 1.67 -0.51
N THR A 69 -3.31 2.76 -1.04
CA THR A 69 -3.52 4.08 -0.42
C THR A 69 -4.99 4.47 -0.44
N GLU A 70 -5.72 4.15 -1.50
CA GLU A 70 -7.16 4.38 -1.54
C GLU A 70 -7.89 3.53 -0.51
N ALA A 71 -7.51 2.26 -0.39
CA ALA A 71 -8.08 1.37 0.62
C ALA A 71 -7.83 1.89 2.03
N ILE A 72 -6.62 2.38 2.30
CA ILE A 72 -6.24 2.93 3.60
C ILE A 72 -7.14 4.11 3.97
N LEU A 73 -7.41 5.01 3.03
CA LEU A 73 -8.19 6.22 3.28
C LEU A 73 -9.68 5.96 3.43
N THR A 74 -10.17 4.81 2.97
CA THR A 74 -11.61 4.50 2.95
C THR A 74 -12.04 3.41 3.92
N ASN A 75 -11.10 2.86 4.69
CA ASN A 75 -11.38 1.77 5.62
C ASN A 75 -10.85 2.07 7.02
N SER A 76 -11.45 1.44 8.03
CA SER A 76 -10.95 1.50 9.40
C SER A 76 -9.70 0.63 9.56
N LEU A 77 -8.97 0.83 10.67
CA LEU A 77 -7.83 -0.03 10.98
C LEU A 77 -8.23 -1.49 11.11
N ASP A 78 -9.41 -1.75 11.70
CA ASP A 78 -9.90 -3.13 11.83
C ASP A 78 -10.17 -3.76 10.48
N GLN A 79 -10.79 -3.01 9.57
CA GLN A 79 -11.01 -3.49 8.20
C GLN A 79 -9.69 -3.74 7.48
N LEU A 80 -8.74 -2.82 7.62
CA LEU A 80 -7.42 -2.96 7.00
C LEU A 80 -6.63 -4.13 7.57
N SER A 81 -6.79 -4.42 8.87
CA SER A 81 -6.14 -5.58 9.50
C SER A 81 -6.63 -6.91 8.92
N ALA A 82 -7.84 -6.93 8.39
CA ALA A 82 -8.42 -8.12 7.78
C ALA A 82 -8.14 -8.22 6.28
N LEU A 83 -7.53 -7.21 5.68
CA LEU A 83 -7.25 -7.20 4.24
C LEU A 83 -6.25 -8.31 3.88
N THR A 84 -6.56 -9.06 2.84
CA THR A 84 -5.75 -10.19 2.40
C THR A 84 -5.02 -9.86 1.10
N LEU A 85 -3.99 -10.66 0.82
CA LEU A 85 -3.25 -10.58 -0.44
C LEU A 85 -4.19 -10.76 -1.64
N ASP A 86 -5.12 -11.72 -1.55
CA ASP A 86 -6.06 -11.99 -2.63
C ASP A 86 -7.00 -10.80 -2.87
N GLU A 87 -7.37 -10.08 -1.81
CA GLU A 87 -8.20 -8.89 -1.95
C GLU A 87 -7.45 -7.75 -2.64
N VAL A 88 -6.17 -7.57 -2.35
CA VAL A 88 -5.34 -6.61 -3.06
C VAL A 88 -5.24 -6.99 -4.54
N ALA A 89 -4.96 -8.25 -4.82
CA ALA A 89 -4.86 -8.74 -6.19
C ALA A 89 -6.17 -8.52 -6.96
N SER A 90 -7.30 -8.83 -6.33
CA SER A 90 -8.63 -8.60 -6.93
C SER A 90 -8.91 -7.12 -7.11
N GLY A 91 -8.48 -6.30 -6.16
CA GLY A 91 -8.70 -4.85 -6.20
C GLY A 91 -8.05 -4.19 -7.41
N VAL A 92 -6.91 -4.69 -7.84
CA VAL A 92 -6.26 -4.20 -9.07
C VAL A 92 -6.71 -4.97 -10.32
N GLY A 93 -7.81 -5.71 -10.23
CA GLY A 93 -8.38 -6.41 -11.38
C GLY A 93 -7.75 -7.75 -11.68
N GLY A 94 -6.99 -8.30 -10.74
CA GLY A 94 -6.26 -9.56 -10.89
C GLY A 94 -4.79 -9.35 -11.20
N LEU A 95 -3.97 -10.29 -10.75
CA LEU A 95 -2.53 -10.27 -11.00
C LEU A 95 -2.10 -11.59 -11.65
N PRO A 96 -1.24 -11.54 -12.67
CA PRO A 96 -0.59 -12.76 -13.14
C PRO A 96 0.16 -13.43 -11.99
N PRO A 97 0.28 -14.77 -11.99
CA PRO A 97 0.99 -15.45 -10.89
C PRO A 97 2.38 -14.91 -10.62
N ALA A 98 3.11 -14.52 -11.65
CA ALA A 98 4.46 -13.97 -11.50
C ALA A 98 4.48 -12.59 -10.84
N SER A 99 3.32 -11.92 -10.71
CA SER A 99 3.21 -10.58 -10.14
C SER A 99 2.59 -10.56 -8.76
N ARG A 100 2.26 -11.71 -8.17
CA ARG A 100 1.63 -11.75 -6.84
C ARG A 100 2.52 -11.20 -5.73
N HIS A 101 3.82 -11.16 -5.94
CA HIS A 101 4.75 -10.54 -4.99
C HIS A 101 4.44 -9.06 -4.74
N ALA A 102 3.84 -8.38 -5.72
CA ALA A 102 3.47 -6.98 -5.56
C ALA A 102 2.34 -6.81 -4.53
N ALA A 103 1.35 -7.70 -4.55
CA ALA A 103 0.28 -7.70 -3.54
C ALA A 103 0.83 -8.09 -2.16
N ALA A 104 1.78 -9.03 -2.12
CA ALA A 104 2.43 -9.42 -0.86
C ALA A 104 3.20 -8.24 -0.25
N LEU A 105 3.88 -7.45 -1.08
CA LEU A 105 4.60 -6.27 -0.62
C LEU A 105 3.64 -5.23 -0.06
N ALA A 106 2.51 -5.00 -0.73
CA ALA A 106 1.48 -4.08 -0.24
C ALA A 106 0.93 -4.51 1.13
N ILE A 107 0.65 -5.79 1.30
CA ILE A 107 0.18 -6.33 2.58
C ILE A 107 1.27 -6.21 3.65
N ASP A 108 2.52 -6.47 3.32
CA ASP A 108 3.63 -6.34 4.28
C ASP A 108 3.74 -4.91 4.80
N VAL A 109 3.75 -3.92 3.90
CA VAL A 109 3.86 -2.52 4.32
C VAL A 109 2.63 -2.09 5.12
N LEU A 110 1.45 -2.55 4.75
CA LEU A 110 0.22 -2.25 5.49
C LEU A 110 0.28 -2.80 6.92
N ARG A 111 0.70 -4.04 7.09
CA ARG A 111 0.82 -4.65 8.42
C ARG A 111 1.83 -3.94 9.29
N ARG A 112 2.95 -3.50 8.71
CA ARG A 112 3.95 -2.71 9.42
C ARG A 112 3.38 -1.35 9.84
N LEU A 113 2.59 -0.72 8.97
CA LEU A 113 1.93 0.55 9.29
C LEU A 113 0.97 0.39 10.45
N ILE A 114 0.10 -0.61 10.41
CA ILE A 114 -0.89 -0.86 11.46
C ILE A 114 -0.20 -1.16 12.79
N ALA A 115 0.83 -1.99 12.78
CA ALA A 115 1.59 -2.32 13.99
C ALA A 115 2.21 -1.06 14.60
N LYS A 116 2.78 -0.19 13.77
CA LYS A 116 3.39 1.05 14.24
C LYS A 116 2.36 1.98 14.86
N ILE A 117 1.20 2.11 14.23
CA ILE A 117 0.11 2.94 14.74
C ILE A 117 -0.36 2.42 16.11
N ARG A 118 -0.54 1.11 16.24
CA ARG A 118 -1.01 0.50 17.49
C ARG A 118 0.00 0.59 18.61
N ILE A 119 1.29 0.55 18.30
CA ILE A 119 2.36 0.72 19.29
C ILE A 119 2.41 2.16 19.80
N THR A 120 2.28 3.13 18.90
CA THR A 120 2.39 4.54 19.26
C THR A 120 1.13 5.12 19.87
N LYS A 121 0.04 4.38 19.82
CA LYS A 121 -1.25 4.79 20.34
C LYS A 121 -1.40 4.37 21.79
N ALA A 122 -0.54 4.72 22.59
CA ALA A 122 -0.66 4.37 24.01
C ALA A 122 -1.73 5.23 24.71
#